data_dce47e7bf2e2db41acb7f7e342c03cd5
#
_entry.id   dce47e7bf2e2db41acb7f7e342c03cd5
#
_cell.length_a   1.000
_cell.length_b   1.000
_cell.length_c   1.000
_cell.angle_alpha   90.00
_cell.angle_beta   90.00
_cell.angle_gamma   90.00
#
_symmetry.space_group_name_H-M   'P 1'
#
loop_
_entity.id
_entity.type
_entity.pdbx_description
1 polymer ?
#
loop_
_entity_poly.entity_id
_entity_poly.type
_entity_poly.pdbx_seq_one_letter_code
_entity_poly.pdbx_strand_id
1 'polypeptide(L)'
;MLESSKVPALTRAIDILNLIARIGPCSAATIIDTLGIPKSTAYLLLNELRRQRFLSLDHQENFCLWTRLVELSGHALSKMDLRELARPRLTQLMDTTXXXLITAALITF
;
A
#
# COMPACT_ATOMS: atom_id res chain seq x y z
N MET A 1 23.92 3.55 2.92
CA MET A 1 22.78 3.54 2.39
C MET A 1 22.43 2.27 1.68
N LEU A 2 21.39 2.33 1.15
CA LEU A 2 20.89 1.21 0.56
C LEU A 2 21.39 1.02 -0.81
N GLU A 3 21.35 -0.18 -1.24
CA GLU A 3 21.75 -0.48 -2.56
C GLU A 3 20.76 0.02 -3.55
N SER A 4 21.19 0.37 -4.72
CA SER A 4 20.30 0.72 -5.80
C SER A 4 19.51 -0.49 -6.22
N SER A 5 18.25 -0.26 -6.48
CA SER A 5 17.40 -1.32 -6.99
C SER A 5 17.77 -1.62 -8.44
N LYS A 6 17.67 -2.89 -8.80
CA LYS A 6 17.85 -3.27 -10.20
C LYS A 6 16.58 -3.04 -11.00
N VAL A 7 15.47 -2.80 -10.34
CA VAL A 7 14.21 -2.47 -11.00
C VAL A 7 13.62 -1.25 -10.32
N PRO A 8 14.20 -0.08 -10.59
CA PRO A 8 13.78 1.12 -9.84
C PRO A 8 12.32 1.45 -9.97
N ALA A 9 11.71 1.19 -11.11
CA ALA A 9 10.30 1.51 -11.27
C ALA A 9 9.45 0.70 -10.31
N LEU A 10 9.77 -0.56 -10.14
CA LEU A 10 9.00 -1.39 -9.21
C LEU A 10 9.21 -0.92 -7.79
N THR A 11 10.44 -0.62 -7.42
CA THR A 11 10.72 -0.12 -6.08
C THR A 11 9.95 1.16 -5.81
N ARG A 12 9.94 2.07 -6.77
CA ARG A 12 9.24 3.33 -6.60
C ARG A 12 7.73 3.12 -6.51
N ALA A 13 7.19 2.18 -7.29
CA ALA A 13 5.76 1.89 -7.20
C ALA A 13 5.40 1.37 -5.82
N ILE A 14 6.22 0.48 -5.28
CA ILE A 14 5.97 -0.05 -3.95
C ILE A 14 6.10 1.04 -2.89
N ASP A 15 7.07 1.95 -3.06
CA ASP A 15 7.20 3.08 -2.15
C ASP A 15 5.95 3.95 -2.16
N ILE A 16 5.34 4.14 -3.33
CA ILE A 16 4.09 4.90 -3.41
C ILE A 16 2.99 4.21 -2.61
N LEU A 17 2.84 2.91 -2.79
CA LEU A 17 1.81 2.19 -2.06
C LEU A 17 2.05 2.26 -0.56
N ASN A 18 3.29 2.08 -0.15
CA ASN A 18 3.62 2.15 1.27
C ASN A 18 3.36 3.53 1.86
N LEU A 19 3.66 4.58 1.09
CA LEU A 19 3.41 5.93 1.57
C LEU A 19 1.92 6.16 1.79
N ILE A 20 1.10 5.77 0.82
CA ILE A 20 -0.34 5.97 0.95
C ILE A 20 -0.89 5.14 2.11
N ALA A 21 -0.36 3.94 2.30
CA ALA A 21 -0.80 3.12 3.43
C ALA A 21 -0.47 3.79 4.75
N ARG A 22 0.66 4.50 4.81
CA ARG A 22 1.11 5.09 6.06
C ARG A 22 0.39 6.40 6.37
N ILE A 23 0.27 7.27 5.38
CA ILE A 23 -0.28 8.61 5.66
C ILE A 23 -1.73 8.79 5.19
N GLY A 24 -2.26 7.84 4.45
CA GLY A 24 -3.62 7.96 3.93
C GLY A 24 -3.65 8.64 2.58
N PRO A 25 -4.83 8.91 2.07
CA PRO A 25 -4.94 9.50 0.74
C PRO A 25 -4.12 10.78 0.61
N CYS A 26 -3.42 10.91 -0.49
CA CYS A 26 -2.58 12.08 -0.71
C CYS A 26 -2.49 12.37 -2.19
N SER A 27 -2.12 13.62 -2.48
CA SER A 27 -2.06 14.10 -3.85
C SER A 27 -0.78 13.65 -4.53
N ALA A 28 -0.75 13.77 -5.85
CA ALA A 28 0.46 13.48 -6.59
C ALA A 28 1.60 14.39 -6.14
N ALA A 29 1.31 15.65 -5.87
CA ALA A 29 2.36 16.57 -5.43
C ALA A 29 2.99 16.10 -4.12
N THR A 30 2.17 15.64 -3.19
CA THR A 30 2.69 15.13 -1.92
C THR A 30 3.57 13.91 -2.15
N ILE A 31 3.14 13.02 -3.03
CA ILE A 31 3.90 11.80 -3.32
C ILE A 31 5.25 12.18 -3.92
N ILE A 32 5.24 13.08 -4.88
CA ILE A 32 6.46 13.50 -5.55
C ILE A 32 7.41 14.15 -4.55
N ASP A 33 6.89 15.05 -3.73
CA ASP A 33 7.73 15.73 -2.76
C ASP A 33 8.28 14.80 -1.71
N THR A 34 7.45 13.91 -1.20
CA THR A 34 7.86 13.05 -0.10
C THR A 34 8.87 12.01 -0.55
N LEU A 35 8.65 11.43 -1.72
CA LEU A 35 9.50 10.34 -2.17
C LEU A 35 10.66 10.82 -3.04
N GLY A 36 10.63 12.07 -3.47
CA GLY A 36 11.70 12.59 -4.31
C GLY A 36 11.76 11.96 -5.68
N ILE A 37 10.62 11.60 -6.24
CA ILE A 37 10.57 10.95 -7.54
C ILE A 37 10.40 12.03 -8.61
N PRO A 38 11.05 11.90 -9.77
CA PRO A 38 10.78 12.83 -10.85
C PRO A 38 9.31 12.83 -11.22
N LYS A 39 8.80 13.99 -11.56
CA LYS A 39 7.36 14.15 -11.80
C LYS A 39 6.87 13.23 -12.91
N SER A 40 7.60 13.16 -14.01
CA SER A 40 7.14 12.31 -15.10
C SER A 40 7.09 10.84 -14.71
N THR A 41 8.10 10.39 -13.97
CA THR A 41 8.11 9.02 -13.49
C THR A 41 6.95 8.77 -12.56
N ALA A 42 6.69 9.71 -11.66
CA ALA A 42 5.61 9.56 -10.72
C ALA A 42 4.27 9.38 -11.43
N TYR A 43 4.01 10.23 -12.43
CA TYR A 43 2.73 10.13 -13.12
C TYR A 43 2.61 8.84 -13.92
N LEU A 44 3.70 8.36 -14.51
CA LEU A 44 3.63 7.08 -15.19
C LEU A 44 3.28 5.96 -14.22
N LEU A 45 3.91 5.97 -13.06
CA LEU A 45 3.65 4.92 -12.07
C LEU A 45 2.25 5.03 -11.51
N LEU A 46 1.82 6.25 -11.21
CA LEU A 46 0.48 6.44 -10.65
C LEU A 46 -0.59 6.01 -11.64
N ASN A 47 -0.41 6.36 -12.92
CA ASN A 47 -1.39 5.94 -13.91
C ASN A 47 -1.45 4.43 -14.05
N GLU A 48 -0.30 3.77 -14.01
CA GLU A 48 -0.30 2.32 -14.13
C GLU A 48 -0.93 1.68 -12.90
N LEU A 49 -0.63 2.20 -11.72
CA LEU A 49 -1.24 1.65 -10.50
C LEU A 49 -2.74 1.82 -10.51
N ARG A 50 -3.23 2.95 -11.04
CA ARG A 50 -4.68 3.14 -11.18
C ARG A 50 -5.27 2.15 -12.18
N ARG A 51 -4.61 1.98 -13.30
CA ARG A 51 -5.10 1.08 -14.33
C ARG A 51 -5.22 -0.34 -13.80
N GLN A 52 -4.29 -0.74 -12.94
CA GLN A 52 -4.31 -2.07 -12.36
C GLN A 52 -5.17 -2.15 -11.10
N ARG A 53 -5.85 -1.08 -10.74
CA ARG A 53 -6.75 -1.01 -9.60
C ARG A 53 -6.06 -1.12 -8.25
N PHE A 54 -4.77 -0.83 -8.18
CA PHE A 54 -4.10 -0.69 -6.89
C PHE A 54 -4.41 0.67 -6.26
N LEU A 55 -4.70 1.67 -7.08
CA LEU A 55 -5.02 3.01 -6.61
C LEU A 55 -6.28 3.52 -7.29
N SER A 56 -6.97 4.44 -6.62
CA SER A 56 -8.02 5.23 -7.23
C SER A 56 -7.83 6.67 -6.85
N LEU A 57 -8.54 7.56 -7.53
CA LEU A 57 -8.57 8.98 -7.17
C LEU A 57 -9.91 9.29 -6.52
N ASP A 58 -9.85 10.02 -5.40
CA ASP A 58 -11.09 10.47 -4.80
C ASP A 58 -11.53 11.80 -5.40
N HIS A 59 -12.58 12.40 -4.84
CA HIS A 59 -13.12 13.65 -5.39
C HIS A 59 -12.15 14.80 -5.28
N GLN A 60 -11.21 14.73 -4.35
CA GLN A 60 -10.26 15.80 -4.15
C GLN A 60 -8.95 15.52 -4.86
N GLU A 61 -8.94 14.52 -5.72
CA GLU A 61 -7.78 14.13 -6.49
C GLU A 61 -6.64 13.61 -5.60
N ASN A 62 -7.02 12.97 -4.52
CA ASN A 62 -6.05 12.24 -3.71
C ASN A 62 -6.04 10.78 -4.11
N PHE A 63 -4.87 10.20 -4.15
CA PHE A 63 -4.72 8.78 -4.47
C PHE A 63 -4.97 7.96 -3.22
N CYS A 64 -5.79 6.92 -3.38
CA CYS A 64 -6.17 6.02 -2.30
C CYS A 64 -5.85 4.60 -2.70
N LEU A 65 -5.58 3.74 -1.73
CA LEU A 65 -5.46 2.32 -2.00
C LEU A 65 -6.79 1.77 -2.47
N TRP A 66 -6.76 0.79 -3.35
CA TRP A 66 -7.98 0.37 -4.00
C TRP A 66 -8.10 -1.15 -4.06
N THR A 67 -9.06 -1.62 -4.82
CA THR A 67 -9.62 -2.95 -4.71
C THR A 67 -8.67 -4.10 -5.02
N ARG A 68 -7.70 -3.88 -5.91
CA ARG A 68 -6.78 -4.96 -6.23
C ARG A 68 -6.00 -5.39 -5.00
N LEU A 69 -5.69 -4.44 -4.11
CA LEU A 69 -4.98 -4.80 -2.90
C LEU A 69 -5.85 -5.64 -1.97
N VAL A 70 -7.14 -5.35 -1.91
CA VAL A 70 -8.04 -6.17 -1.12
C VAL A 70 -8.11 -7.58 -1.70
N GLU A 71 -8.23 -7.68 -3.00
CA GLU A 71 -8.29 -8.98 -3.65
C GLU A 71 -7.05 -9.81 -3.37
N LEU A 72 -5.89 -9.19 -3.52
CA LEU A 72 -4.65 -9.91 -3.31
C LEU A 72 -4.49 -10.31 -1.85
N SER A 73 -4.89 -9.43 -0.93
CA SER A 73 -4.77 -9.79 0.47
C SER A 73 -5.71 -10.93 0.82
N GLY A 74 -6.88 -10.96 0.23
CA GLY A 74 -7.80 -12.08 0.46
C GLY A 74 -7.22 -13.39 -0.02
N HIS A 75 -6.64 -13.38 -1.22
CA HIS A 75 -6.00 -14.58 -1.73
C HIS A 75 -4.85 -15.02 -0.84
N ALA A 76 -4.03 -14.07 -0.41
CA ALA A 76 -2.90 -14.40 0.43
C ALA A 76 -3.35 -15.00 1.76
N LEU A 77 -4.34 -14.38 2.38
CA LEU A 77 -4.80 -14.84 3.68
C LEU A 77 -5.43 -16.22 3.60
N SER A 78 -6.12 -16.50 2.50
CA SER A 78 -6.76 -17.80 2.38
C SER A 78 -5.76 -18.93 2.22
N LYS A 79 -4.55 -18.62 1.82
CA LYS A 79 -3.52 -19.64 1.61
C LYS A 79 -2.53 -19.73 2.75
N MET A 80 -2.62 -18.86 3.73
CA MET A 80 -1.64 -18.79 4.80
C MET A 80 -2.19 -19.34 6.09
N ASP A 81 -1.29 -19.80 6.95
CA ASP A 81 -1.64 -20.12 8.33
C ASP A 81 -1.61 -18.82 9.10
N LEU A 82 -2.78 -18.29 9.41
CA LEU A 82 -2.84 -17.01 10.06
C LEU A 82 -2.19 -16.99 11.43
N ARG A 83 -2.19 -18.12 12.13
CA ARG A 83 -1.56 -18.12 13.44
C ARG A 83 -0.07 -17.94 13.33
N GLU A 84 0.56 -18.60 12.38
CA GLU A 84 1.99 -18.42 12.20
C GLU A 84 2.32 -17.05 11.69
N LEU A 85 1.55 -16.57 10.73
CA LEU A 85 1.80 -15.28 10.16
C LEU A 85 1.60 -14.18 11.18
N ALA A 86 0.53 -14.27 11.94
CA ALA A 86 0.12 -13.16 12.78
C ALA A 86 0.82 -13.11 14.12
N ARG A 87 1.41 -14.22 14.57
CA ARG A 87 1.88 -14.25 15.93
C ARG A 87 2.82 -13.11 16.27
N PRO A 88 3.87 -12.84 15.47
CA PRO A 88 4.70 -11.68 15.79
C PRO A 88 4.12 -10.37 15.27
N ARG A 89 3.37 -10.40 14.20
CA ARG A 89 2.92 -9.16 13.58
C ARG A 89 1.61 -8.65 14.13
N LEU A 90 0.83 -9.54 14.71
CA LEU A 90 -0.42 -9.15 15.30
C LEU A 90 -0.19 -8.17 16.44
N THR A 91 0.78 -8.43 17.29
CA THR A 91 1.09 -7.52 18.37
C THR A 91 1.50 -6.17 17.83
N GLN A 92 2.32 -6.16 16.80
CA GLN A 92 2.76 -4.90 16.22
C GLN A 92 1.60 -4.12 15.64
N LEU A 93 0.70 -4.79 14.95
CA LEU A 93 -0.45 -4.11 14.38
C LEU A 93 -1.40 -3.61 15.44
N MET A 94 -1.59 -4.37 16.48
CA MET A 94 -2.46 -3.93 17.56
C MET A 94 -1.90 -2.69 18.24
N ASP A 95 -0.60 -2.57 18.30
CA ASP A 95 0.00 -1.39 18.88
C ASP A 95 -0.18 -0.16 18.02
N THR A 96 -0.29 -0.35 16.71
CA THR A 96 -0.28 0.81 15.82
C THR A 96 -1.63 1.14 15.24
N THR A 97 -2.57 0.16 15.08
CA THR A 97 -3.79 0.46 14.42
C THR A 97 -4.96 0.02 15.25
N UNK A 98 -5.05 -0.40 15.74
CA UNK A 98 -6.32 -0.65 16.32
C UNK A 98 -6.66 -2.05 16.15
N UNK A 99 -7.13 -2.11 16.77
CA UNK A 99 -7.56 -3.35 16.64
C UNK A 99 -8.63 -3.58 15.68
N UNK A 100 -8.97 -2.64 15.51
CA UNK A 100 -10.04 -2.77 14.71
C UNK A 100 -9.80 -3.44 13.46
N LEU A 101 -8.90 -3.03 12.90
CA LEU A 101 -8.55 -3.62 11.61
C LEU A 101 -8.23 -5.09 11.74
N ILE A 102 -7.47 -5.40 12.72
CA ILE A 102 -7.11 -6.80 12.94
C ILE A 102 -8.34 -7.61 13.29
N THR A 103 -9.18 -7.06 14.11
CA THR A 103 -10.41 -7.75 14.48
C THR A 103 -11.26 -8.01 13.26
N ALA A 104 -11.40 -7.03 12.40
CA ALA A 104 -12.19 -7.22 11.20
C ALA A 104 -11.59 -8.31 10.31
N ALA A 105 -10.29 -8.33 10.18
CA ALA A 105 -9.64 -9.35 9.36
C ALA A 105 -9.86 -10.74 9.94
N LEU A 106 -9.72 -10.87 11.23
CA LEU A 106 -9.89 -12.17 11.87
C LEU A 106 -11.32 -12.65 11.79
N ILE A 107 -12.28 -11.76 11.92
CA ILE A 107 -13.68 -12.14 11.81
C ILE A 107 -14.00 -12.57 10.40
N THR A 108 -13.43 -11.87 9.42
CA THR A 108 -13.69 -12.20 8.02
C THR A 108 -13.14 -13.57 7.65
N PHE A 109 -12.04 -13.93 8.20
CA PHE A 109 -11.39 -15.19 7.88
C PHE A 109 -11.38 -16.17 9.03
#